data_247abc4b9ce3957f29e2117284cb3c01
#
_entry.id   247abc4b9ce3957f29e2117284cb3c01
#
_cell.length_a   1.000
_cell.length_b   1.000
_cell.length_c   1.000
_cell.angle_alpha   90.00
_cell.angle_beta   90.00
_cell.angle_gamma   90.00
#
_symmetry.space_group_name_H-M   'P 1'
#
loop_
_entity.id
_entity.type
_entity.pdbx_description
1 polymer ?
#
loop_
_entity_poly.entity_id
_entity_poly.type
_entity_poly.pdbx_seq_one_letter_code
_entity_poly.pdbx_strand_id
1 'polypeptide(L)'
;MQVTYKNTSYTLSKKDRSVEGEAPAVRVKMANAEVKVIGLMAPSVQVMITLNDISKYNSDIHEVINTTKRKVNAYIITSSAMEQIEDVAEKFAIDKGFISNEFKDFSLKFGVNIDDFMVANSIFVIDKEGIIKYKEIPADLEDDFKIEDFSITLNEVVNFKPSGHTHENWMGV
;
A
#
# COMPACT_ATOMS: atom_id res chain seq x y z
N MET A 1 15.61 7.68 5.72
CA MET A 1 15.74 6.21 5.77
C MET A 1 16.58 5.72 4.60
N GLN A 2 17.37 4.71 4.81
CA GLN A 2 18.15 4.08 3.74
C GLN A 2 17.68 2.65 3.52
N VAL A 3 17.70 2.23 2.26
CA VAL A 3 17.43 0.85 1.88
C VAL A 3 18.59 0.33 1.04
N THR A 4 18.80 -0.98 1.03
CA THR A 4 19.84 -1.61 0.22
C THR A 4 19.24 -2.49 -0.87
N TYR A 5 19.95 -2.56 -1.98
CA TYR A 5 19.62 -3.46 -3.07
C TYR A 5 20.90 -3.88 -3.75
N LYS A 6 21.17 -5.18 -3.78
CA LYS A 6 22.40 -5.75 -4.36
C LYS A 6 23.64 -5.04 -3.86
N ASN A 7 23.75 -4.90 -2.55
CA ASN A 7 24.88 -4.28 -1.84
C ASN A 7 25.06 -2.77 -2.09
N THR A 8 24.12 -2.13 -2.75
CA THR A 8 24.11 -0.68 -2.93
C THR A 8 23.09 -0.05 -1.99
N SER A 9 23.51 1.03 -1.30
CA SER A 9 22.64 1.75 -0.38
C SER A 9 21.97 2.93 -1.10
N TYR A 10 20.69 3.10 -0.89
CA TYR A 10 19.90 4.19 -1.46
C TYR A 10 19.22 4.97 -0.34
N THR A 11 19.20 6.28 -0.45
CA THR A 11 18.47 7.13 0.50
C THR A 11 17.09 7.42 -0.07
N LEU A 12 16.08 7.14 0.75
CA LEU A 12 14.70 7.43 0.36
C LEU A 12 14.40 8.92 0.53
N SER A 13 13.33 9.35 -0.11
CA SER A 13 12.84 10.73 -0.03
C SER A 13 12.67 11.18 1.41
N LYS A 14 12.83 12.49 1.62
CA LYS A 14 12.67 13.11 2.95
C LYS A 14 11.23 13.15 3.43
N LYS A 15 10.26 12.84 2.57
CA LYS A 15 8.85 12.80 2.96
C LYS A 15 8.56 11.52 3.71
N ASP A 16 8.90 11.51 4.97
CA ASP A 16 8.63 10.37 5.83
C ASP A 16 7.18 10.40 6.30
N ARG A 17 6.44 9.33 5.99
CA ARG A 17 5.05 9.18 6.41
C ARG A 17 5.01 8.27 7.63
N SER A 18 4.44 8.76 8.70
CA SER A 18 4.43 8.05 9.97
C SER A 18 3.09 7.39 10.24
N VAL A 19 3.12 6.29 11.00
CA VAL A 19 1.91 5.70 11.57
C VAL A 19 1.22 6.73 12.43
N GLU A 20 -0.10 6.79 12.38
CA GLU A 20 -1.00 7.78 12.98
C GLU A 20 -0.97 9.16 12.28
N GLY A 21 -0.16 9.30 11.24
CA GLY A 21 -0.20 10.49 10.40
C GLY A 21 -1.19 10.35 9.24
N GLU A 22 -1.51 11.46 8.60
CA GLU A 22 -2.39 11.45 7.44
C GLU A 22 -1.68 10.91 6.21
N ALA A 23 -2.38 10.06 5.46
CA ALA A 23 -1.89 9.60 4.16
C ALA A 23 -2.09 10.70 3.11
N PRO A 24 -1.13 10.89 2.20
CA PRO A 24 -1.33 11.82 1.10
C PRO A 24 -2.33 11.25 0.09
N ALA A 25 -2.99 12.15 -0.65
CA ALA A 25 -3.75 11.77 -1.84
C ALA A 25 -2.81 11.78 -3.04
N VAL A 26 -2.92 10.76 -3.87
CA VAL A 26 -2.10 10.63 -5.07
C VAL A 26 -2.97 10.29 -6.26
N ARG A 27 -2.78 11.01 -7.35
CA ARG A 27 -3.46 10.71 -8.61
C ARG A 27 -2.57 9.74 -9.39
N VAL A 28 -3.10 8.57 -9.70
CA VAL A 28 -2.33 7.48 -10.33
C VAL A 28 -3.07 6.93 -11.53
N LYS A 29 -2.35 6.75 -12.65
CA LYS A 29 -2.88 6.06 -13.81
C LYS A 29 -2.64 4.56 -13.64
N MET A 30 -3.70 3.80 -13.60
CA MET A 30 -3.64 2.35 -13.42
C MET A 30 -3.30 1.63 -14.71
N ALA A 31 -2.96 0.35 -14.60
CA ALA A 31 -2.57 -0.47 -15.75
C ALA A 31 -3.68 -0.64 -16.80
N ASN A 32 -4.94 -0.49 -16.40
CA ASN A 32 -6.09 -0.49 -17.31
C ASN A 32 -6.40 0.88 -17.91
N ALA A 33 -5.51 1.86 -17.74
CA ALA A 33 -5.61 3.24 -18.21
C ALA A 33 -6.60 4.13 -17.42
N GLU A 34 -7.29 3.60 -16.42
CA GLU A 34 -8.10 4.43 -15.53
C GLU A 34 -7.21 5.31 -14.66
N VAL A 35 -7.64 6.53 -14.40
CA VAL A 35 -6.97 7.42 -13.46
C VAL A 35 -7.74 7.42 -12.15
N LYS A 36 -7.07 7.13 -11.06
CA LYS A 36 -7.67 7.08 -9.72
C LYS A 36 -6.93 8.02 -8.78
N VAL A 37 -7.66 8.59 -7.84
CA VAL A 37 -7.07 9.28 -6.69
C VAL A 37 -7.12 8.30 -5.54
N ILE A 38 -5.97 7.91 -5.02
CA ILE A 38 -5.84 6.94 -3.94
C ILE A 38 -5.12 7.57 -2.76
N GLY A 39 -5.18 6.91 -1.61
CA GLY A 39 -4.71 7.50 -0.35
C GLY A 39 -5.82 8.32 0.29
N LEU A 40 -5.46 9.13 1.29
CA LEU A 40 -6.38 10.01 2.01
C LEU A 40 -7.63 9.26 2.49
N MET A 41 -8.70 9.99 2.74
CA MET A 41 -9.98 9.43 3.20
C MET A 41 -10.69 8.69 2.07
N ALA A 42 -11.24 7.52 2.37
CA ALA A 42 -11.97 6.72 1.40
C ALA A 42 -13.07 5.90 2.10
N PRO A 43 -14.09 5.42 1.35
CA PRO A 43 -15.14 4.58 1.94
C PRO A 43 -14.65 3.23 2.47
N SER A 44 -13.51 2.77 1.97
CA SER A 44 -12.92 1.48 2.38
C SER A 44 -11.52 1.69 2.93
N VAL A 45 -11.09 0.77 3.76
CA VAL A 45 -9.69 0.67 4.16
C VAL A 45 -8.85 0.45 2.90
N GLN A 46 -7.72 1.12 2.80
CA GLN A 46 -6.82 1.01 1.66
C GLN A 46 -5.51 0.33 2.08
N VAL A 47 -5.02 -0.55 1.23
CA VAL A 47 -3.68 -1.15 1.38
C VAL A 47 -2.86 -0.69 0.19
N MET A 48 -1.74 -0.04 0.45
CA MET A 48 -0.80 0.41 -0.57
C MET A 48 0.43 -0.48 -0.52
N ILE A 49 0.67 -1.21 -1.59
CA ILE A 49 1.84 -2.08 -1.70
C ILE A 49 2.72 -1.53 -2.80
N THR A 50 3.95 -1.15 -2.46
CA THR A 50 4.93 -0.79 -3.49
C THR A 50 5.95 -1.91 -3.60
N LEU A 51 6.33 -2.24 -4.82
CA LEU A 51 7.28 -3.31 -5.10
C LEU A 51 8.24 -2.87 -6.20
N ASN A 52 9.53 -2.94 -5.91
CA ASN A 52 10.55 -2.73 -6.91
C ASN A 52 10.33 -3.69 -8.09
N ASP A 53 10.08 -4.94 -7.78
CA ASP A 53 9.78 -5.99 -8.75
C ASP A 53 8.45 -6.63 -8.34
N ILE A 54 7.44 -6.56 -9.22
CA ILE A 54 6.11 -7.06 -8.91
C ILE A 54 6.09 -8.59 -8.68
N SER A 55 7.10 -9.31 -9.14
CA SER A 55 7.20 -10.75 -8.86
C SER A 55 7.35 -11.06 -7.37
N LYS A 56 7.68 -10.06 -6.57
CA LYS A 56 7.69 -10.16 -5.10
C LYS A 56 6.28 -10.24 -4.50
N TYR A 57 5.25 -9.90 -5.26
CA TYR A 57 3.88 -10.13 -4.83
C TYR A 57 3.64 -11.63 -4.78
N ASN A 58 3.40 -12.17 -3.61
CA ASN A 58 3.36 -13.60 -3.39
C ASN A 58 2.03 -14.06 -2.79
N SER A 59 1.88 -15.37 -2.68
CA SER A 59 0.65 -15.98 -2.15
C SER A 59 0.34 -15.54 -0.72
N ASP A 60 1.37 -15.29 0.09
CA ASP A 60 1.16 -14.89 1.48
C ASP A 60 0.53 -13.49 1.57
N ILE A 61 1.03 -12.54 0.78
CA ILE A 61 0.46 -11.20 0.70
C ILE A 61 -0.97 -11.30 0.16
N HIS A 62 -1.15 -12.07 -0.90
CA HIS A 62 -2.44 -12.21 -1.57
C HIS A 62 -3.49 -12.80 -0.64
N GLU A 63 -3.13 -13.79 0.15
CA GLU A 63 -4.03 -14.41 1.11
C GLU A 63 -4.50 -13.43 2.19
N VAL A 64 -3.59 -12.61 2.72
CA VAL A 64 -3.96 -11.58 3.69
C VAL A 64 -5.02 -10.64 3.11
N ILE A 65 -4.80 -10.18 1.88
CA ILE A 65 -5.74 -9.27 1.21
C ILE A 65 -7.06 -9.98 0.93
N ASN A 66 -7.03 -11.22 0.47
CA ASN A 66 -8.24 -11.97 0.12
C ASN A 66 -9.16 -12.24 1.32
N THR A 67 -8.61 -12.40 2.51
CA THR A 67 -9.43 -12.59 3.71
C THR A 67 -10.26 -11.36 4.05
N THR A 68 -9.86 -10.19 3.53
CA THR A 68 -10.50 -8.91 3.81
C THR A 68 -11.03 -8.20 2.57
N LYS A 69 -11.00 -8.86 1.40
CA LYS A 69 -11.22 -8.21 0.10
C LYS A 69 -12.52 -7.42 -0.05
N ARG A 70 -13.55 -7.75 0.71
CA ARG A 70 -14.82 -7.03 0.68
C ARG A 70 -14.78 -5.71 1.47
N LYS A 71 -13.74 -5.50 2.26
CA LYS A 71 -13.61 -4.35 3.15
C LYS A 71 -12.38 -3.51 2.83
N VAL A 72 -11.60 -3.93 1.85
CA VAL A 72 -10.31 -3.31 1.53
C VAL A 72 -10.19 -3.08 0.04
N ASN A 73 -9.59 -1.95 -0.31
CA ASN A 73 -9.05 -1.74 -1.64
C ASN A 73 -7.54 -1.82 -1.56
N ALA A 74 -6.95 -2.81 -2.21
CA ALA A 74 -5.51 -3.00 -2.24
C ALA A 74 -4.96 -2.55 -3.60
N TYR A 75 -3.97 -1.67 -3.56
CA TYR A 75 -3.30 -1.14 -4.76
C TYR A 75 -1.86 -1.58 -4.77
N ILE A 76 -1.38 -2.01 -5.92
CA ILE A 76 0.02 -2.40 -6.12
C ILE A 76 0.66 -1.38 -7.04
N ILE A 77 1.69 -0.71 -6.56
CA ILE A 77 2.47 0.27 -7.30
C ILE A 77 3.87 -0.29 -7.48
N THR A 78 4.32 -0.40 -8.70
CA THR A 78 5.57 -1.09 -8.99
C THR A 78 6.41 -0.36 -10.04
N SER A 79 7.71 -0.60 -10.02
CA SER A 79 8.61 -0.15 -11.07
C SER A 79 8.83 -1.21 -12.18
N SER A 80 8.08 -2.29 -12.13
CA SER A 80 8.13 -3.33 -13.17
C SER A 80 7.49 -2.88 -14.48
N ALA A 81 7.88 -3.55 -15.58
CA ALA A 81 7.28 -3.33 -16.89
C ALA A 81 5.84 -3.87 -16.95
N MET A 82 5.06 -3.36 -17.90
CA MET A 82 3.65 -3.76 -18.05
C MET A 82 3.49 -5.27 -18.29
N GLU A 83 4.42 -5.89 -18.99
CA GLU A 83 4.39 -7.32 -19.25
C GLU A 83 4.42 -8.14 -17.96
N GLN A 84 5.25 -7.73 -17.01
CA GLN A 84 5.32 -8.37 -15.70
C GLN A 84 4.06 -8.14 -14.87
N ILE A 85 3.47 -6.96 -15.01
CA ILE A 85 2.18 -6.64 -14.36
C ILE A 85 1.10 -7.58 -14.86
N GLU A 86 1.04 -7.80 -16.18
CA GLU A 86 0.04 -8.68 -16.78
C GLU A 86 0.19 -10.12 -16.28
N ASP A 87 1.42 -10.60 -16.14
CA ASP A 87 1.68 -11.94 -15.61
C ASP A 87 1.17 -12.11 -14.18
N VAL A 88 1.44 -11.14 -13.33
CA VAL A 88 1.00 -11.18 -11.93
C VAL A 88 -0.53 -11.02 -11.83
N ALA A 89 -1.10 -10.10 -12.61
CA ALA A 89 -2.54 -9.89 -12.65
C ALA A 89 -3.28 -11.17 -13.05
N GLU A 90 -2.76 -11.90 -14.03
CA GLU A 90 -3.34 -13.16 -14.47
C GLU A 90 -3.17 -14.26 -13.40
N LYS A 91 -1.97 -14.37 -12.84
CA LYS A 91 -1.65 -15.40 -11.85
C LYS A 91 -2.54 -15.32 -10.60
N PHE A 92 -2.81 -14.12 -10.13
CA PHE A 92 -3.59 -13.90 -8.91
C PHE A 92 -5.01 -13.41 -9.17
N ALA A 93 -5.42 -13.33 -10.43
CA ALA A 93 -6.73 -12.82 -10.82
C ALA A 93 -7.01 -11.42 -10.26
N ILE A 94 -6.04 -10.53 -10.36
CA ILE A 94 -6.15 -9.15 -9.90
C ILE A 94 -6.56 -8.26 -11.07
N ASP A 95 -7.57 -7.43 -10.84
CA ASP A 95 -7.98 -6.42 -11.82
C ASP A 95 -6.86 -5.39 -12.00
N LYS A 96 -6.49 -5.13 -13.26
CA LYS A 96 -5.44 -4.16 -13.59
C LYS A 96 -5.79 -2.72 -13.18
N GLY A 97 -7.03 -2.45 -12.82
CA GLY A 97 -7.43 -1.20 -12.21
C GLY A 97 -6.89 -0.99 -10.79
N PHE A 98 -6.25 -2.00 -10.21
CA PHE A 98 -5.61 -1.93 -8.89
C PHE A 98 -4.10 -2.05 -8.95
N ILE A 99 -3.51 -2.05 -10.13
CA ILE A 99 -2.06 -2.13 -10.31
C ILE A 99 -1.60 -0.97 -11.19
N SER A 100 -0.44 -0.38 -10.87
CA SER A 100 0.14 0.68 -11.67
C SER A 100 1.66 0.60 -11.69
N ASN A 101 2.26 0.97 -12.83
CA ASN A 101 3.71 1.24 -12.90
C ASN A 101 4.03 2.74 -13.05
N GLU A 102 3.04 3.58 -12.87
CA GLU A 102 3.23 5.03 -12.75
C GLU A 102 3.58 5.36 -11.30
N PHE A 103 4.80 5.04 -10.91
CA PHE A 103 5.18 5.02 -9.49
C PHE A 103 5.80 6.32 -8.98
N LYS A 104 6.22 7.23 -9.86
CA LYS A 104 7.04 8.39 -9.46
C LYS A 104 6.35 9.29 -8.43
N ASP A 105 5.16 9.79 -8.75
CA ASP A 105 4.45 10.69 -7.85
C ASP A 105 4.06 9.99 -6.55
N PHE A 106 3.59 8.76 -6.66
CA PHE A 106 3.23 7.97 -5.49
C PHE A 106 4.43 7.80 -4.56
N SER A 107 5.55 7.37 -5.11
CA SER A 107 6.75 7.09 -4.32
C SER A 107 7.31 8.33 -3.64
N LEU A 108 7.24 9.48 -4.31
CA LEU A 108 7.68 10.74 -3.71
C LEU A 108 6.78 11.15 -2.55
N LYS A 109 5.47 11.03 -2.72
CA LYS A 109 4.51 11.44 -1.68
C LYS A 109 4.50 10.50 -0.49
N PHE A 110 4.74 9.22 -0.70
CA PHE A 110 4.79 8.23 0.38
C PHE A 110 6.20 8.03 0.95
N GLY A 111 7.21 8.70 0.40
CA GLY A 111 8.56 8.63 0.92
C GLY A 111 9.27 7.31 0.63
N VAL A 112 8.93 6.65 -0.45
CA VAL A 112 9.49 5.34 -0.84
C VAL A 112 10.21 5.37 -2.19
N ASN A 113 10.54 6.54 -2.69
CA ASN A 113 11.25 6.65 -3.96
C ASN A 113 12.74 6.36 -3.78
N ILE A 114 13.29 5.54 -4.65
CA ILE A 114 14.73 5.29 -4.72
C ILE A 114 15.34 6.24 -5.77
N ASP A 115 14.85 6.14 -7.00
CA ASP A 115 15.27 6.99 -8.12
C ASP A 115 14.18 7.01 -9.20
N ASP A 116 14.52 7.47 -10.39
CA ASP A 116 13.57 7.54 -11.50
C ASP A 116 13.17 6.17 -12.06
N PHE A 117 13.84 5.12 -11.66
CA PHE A 117 13.66 3.78 -12.23
C PHE A 117 13.13 2.75 -11.22
N MET A 118 13.22 3.04 -9.94
CA MET A 118 12.89 2.08 -8.89
C MET A 118 12.14 2.69 -7.73
N VAL A 119 11.24 1.91 -7.16
CA VAL A 119 10.55 2.22 -5.92
C VAL A 119 10.99 1.22 -4.83
N ALA A 120 11.05 1.65 -3.59
CA ALA A 120 11.33 0.76 -2.48
C ALA A 120 10.12 -0.14 -2.21
N ASN A 121 10.34 -1.32 -1.65
CA ASN A 121 9.24 -2.18 -1.22
C ASN A 121 8.61 -1.60 0.03
N SER A 122 7.29 -1.55 0.08
CA SER A 122 6.56 -1.07 1.25
C SER A 122 5.15 -1.61 1.32
N ILE A 123 4.59 -1.63 2.53
CA ILE A 123 3.17 -1.83 2.75
C ILE A 123 2.68 -0.72 3.68
N PHE A 124 1.61 -0.04 3.27
CA PHE A 124 0.89 0.92 4.11
C PHE A 124 -0.56 0.47 4.22
N VAL A 125 -1.11 0.54 5.42
CA VAL A 125 -2.54 0.36 5.64
C VAL A 125 -3.11 1.70 6.07
N ILE A 126 -4.15 2.14 5.39
CA ILE A 126 -4.80 3.44 5.60
C ILE A 126 -6.26 3.19 5.97
N ASP A 127 -6.70 3.72 7.10
CA ASP A 127 -8.08 3.56 7.52
C ASP A 127 -9.03 4.46 6.71
N LYS A 128 -10.32 4.33 6.97
CA LYS A 128 -11.33 5.11 6.23
C LYS A 128 -11.22 6.61 6.43
N GLU A 129 -10.58 7.04 7.50
CA GLU A 129 -10.38 8.46 7.81
C GLU A 129 -9.12 9.02 7.15
N GLY A 130 -8.35 8.16 6.47
CA GLY A 130 -7.12 8.59 5.81
C GLY A 130 -5.89 8.55 6.70
N ILE A 131 -5.97 7.85 7.82
CA ILE A 131 -4.86 7.74 8.78
C ILE A 131 -4.07 6.47 8.50
N ILE A 132 -2.74 6.60 8.48
CA ILE A 132 -1.84 5.46 8.31
C ILE A 132 -1.82 4.64 9.59
N LYS A 133 -2.22 3.38 9.48
CA LYS A 133 -2.28 2.47 10.63
C LYS A 133 -1.18 1.42 10.62
N TYR A 134 -0.53 1.22 9.49
CA TYR A 134 0.57 0.29 9.36
C TYR A 134 1.54 0.80 8.32
N LYS A 135 2.81 0.65 8.57
CA LYS A 135 3.89 1.00 7.64
C LYS A 135 5.01 0.00 7.78
N GLU A 136 5.42 -0.58 6.68
CA GLU A 136 6.60 -1.43 6.63
C GLU A 136 7.41 -1.12 5.39
N ILE A 137 8.70 -0.85 5.57
CA ILE A 137 9.65 -0.68 4.48
C ILE A 137 10.85 -1.58 4.82
N PRO A 138 10.98 -2.76 4.21
CA PRO A 138 12.13 -3.61 4.46
C PRO A 138 13.44 -2.89 4.15
N ALA A 139 14.42 -3.06 5.00
CA ALA A 139 15.73 -2.40 4.85
C ALA A 139 16.46 -2.84 3.59
N ASP A 140 16.23 -4.07 3.13
CA ASP A 140 16.78 -4.60 1.90
C ASP A 140 15.64 -4.99 0.95
N LEU A 141 15.78 -4.65 -0.34
CA LEU A 141 14.74 -4.92 -1.32
C LEU A 141 14.57 -6.42 -1.61
N GLU A 142 15.51 -7.25 -1.17
CA GLU A 142 15.39 -8.70 -1.31
C GLU A 142 14.72 -9.36 -0.10
N ASP A 143 14.51 -8.61 0.99
CA ASP A 143 13.84 -9.12 2.18
C ASP A 143 12.33 -9.23 1.96
N ASP A 144 11.73 -10.23 2.61
CA ASP A 144 10.29 -10.40 2.63
C ASP A 144 9.63 -9.48 3.64
N PHE A 145 8.34 -9.20 3.44
CA PHE A 145 7.53 -8.47 4.42
C PHE A 145 7.22 -9.36 5.63
N LYS A 146 6.95 -8.71 6.75
CA LYS A 146 6.47 -9.36 7.98
C LYS A 146 4.98 -9.64 7.84
N ILE A 147 4.65 -10.74 7.20
CA ILE A 147 3.27 -11.09 6.84
C ILE A 147 2.36 -11.19 8.06
N GLU A 148 2.85 -11.75 9.14
CA GLU A 148 2.04 -11.89 10.35
C GLU A 148 1.66 -10.53 10.93
N ASP A 149 2.62 -9.60 11.05
CA ASP A 149 2.36 -8.25 11.54
C ASP A 149 1.37 -7.51 10.65
N PHE A 150 1.55 -7.62 9.33
CA PHE A 150 0.64 -7.03 8.37
C PHE A 150 -0.77 -7.61 8.52
N SER A 151 -0.89 -8.92 8.61
CA SER A 151 -2.18 -9.60 8.75
C SER A 151 -2.91 -9.17 10.01
N ILE A 152 -2.23 -9.16 11.15
CA ILE A 152 -2.81 -8.78 12.43
C ILE A 152 -3.32 -7.34 12.37
N THR A 153 -2.49 -6.43 11.92
CA THR A 153 -2.86 -5.00 11.87
C THR A 153 -3.98 -4.75 10.89
N LEU A 154 -3.94 -5.37 9.72
CA LEU A 154 -5.01 -5.20 8.73
C LEU A 154 -6.35 -5.67 9.28
N ASN A 155 -6.38 -6.83 9.94
CA ASN A 155 -7.60 -7.34 10.55
C ASN A 155 -8.14 -6.42 11.65
N GLU A 156 -7.26 -5.85 12.47
CA GLU A 156 -7.66 -4.88 13.49
C GLU A 156 -8.29 -3.64 12.87
N VAL A 157 -7.66 -3.08 11.84
CA VAL A 157 -8.14 -1.87 11.17
C VAL A 157 -9.48 -2.11 10.48
N VAL A 158 -9.62 -3.23 9.79
CA VAL A 158 -10.84 -3.59 9.05
C VAL A 158 -12.00 -3.85 10.00
N ASN A 159 -11.74 -4.45 11.17
CA ASN A 159 -12.76 -4.80 12.14
C ASN A 159 -12.97 -3.74 13.21
N PHE A 160 -12.24 -2.64 13.14
CA PHE A 160 -12.38 -1.56 14.10
C PHE A 160 -13.78 -0.96 14.01
N LYS A 161 -14.45 -0.89 15.15
CA LYS A 161 -15.74 -0.22 15.28
C LYS A 161 -15.57 0.94 16.23
N PRO A 162 -15.73 2.18 15.74
CA PRO A 162 -15.72 3.33 16.65
C PRO A 162 -16.72 3.11 17.77
N SER A 163 -16.42 3.64 18.94
CA SER A 163 -17.34 3.60 20.06
C SER A 163 -18.54 4.50 19.79
N GLY A 164 -19.35 4.06 18.85
CA GLY A 164 -20.52 4.84 18.43
C GLY A 164 -21.44 5.17 19.57
N HIS A 165 -21.54 4.28 20.51
CA HIS A 165 -22.25 4.53 21.72
C HIS A 165 -21.81 5.82 22.43
N THR A 166 -20.58 6.23 22.26
CA THR A 166 -20.09 7.44 22.88
C THR A 166 -20.86 8.65 22.39
N HIS A 167 -20.96 8.80 21.10
CA HIS A 167 -21.68 9.93 20.53
C HIS A 167 -23.18 9.68 20.49
N GLU A 168 -23.61 8.48 20.42
CA GLU A 168 -25.02 8.16 20.48
C GLU A 168 -25.62 8.56 21.81
N ASN A 169 -24.90 8.31 22.88
CA ASN A 169 -25.38 8.63 24.21
C ASN A 169 -25.57 10.11 24.42
N TRP A 170 -24.64 10.92 23.95
CA TRP A 170 -24.79 12.35 24.16
C TRP A 170 -25.74 13.00 23.16
N MET A 171 -25.98 12.36 22.08
CA MET A 171 -26.99 12.83 21.17
C MET A 171 -28.36 12.66 21.73
N GLY A 172 -28.30 12.01 22.57
CA GLY A 172 -29.38 11.79 23.15
C GLY A 172 -29.90 11.63 23.14
N VAL A 173 -28.98 11.77 22.79
CA VAL A 173 -29.19 11.68 22.56
C VAL A 173 -29.75 11.81 22.74
#